data_cddfa9bf77c4fec23dd865b69f93d83c
#
_entry.id   cddfa9bf77c4fec23dd865b69f93d83c
#
_cell.length_a   1.000
_cell.length_b   1.000
_cell.length_c   1.000
_cell.angle_alpha   90.00
_cell.angle_beta   90.00
_cell.angle_gamma   90.00
#
_symmetry.space_group_name_H-M   'P 1'
#
loop_
_entity.id
_entity.type
_entity.pdbx_description
1 polymer ?
#
loop_
_entity_poly.entity_id
_entity_poly.type
_entity_poly.pdbx_seq_one_letter_code
_entity_poly.pdbx_strand_id
1 'polypeptide(L)'
;HRRTTNQDLYASKIDAAKMQKGWFVPTMPDLNQQNPFMATYLIQNSIWWIETLHLGGIRQDTYPYPDKHFMANWAKAIMTEYPNFSIVGEEWSYNPLLVSYWQNGSKNKDGYRSYLTSTMDFPMQQNIVDALNEEESWDKGLVKIYEGLANDFIYPSPKDIMIFADNHDKSRIFTQLHENVENTKMAMGLLLALP
;
A
#
# COMPACT_ATOMS: atom_id res chain seq x y z
N HIS A 1 -9.49 -11.54 -11.07
CA HIS A 1 -8.26 -11.23 -11.77
C HIS A 1 -6.97 -11.61 -11.03
N ARG A 2 -6.96 -11.96 -9.78
CA ARG A 2 -5.75 -12.30 -9.01
C ARG A 2 -5.24 -13.72 -9.32
N ARG A 3 -4.51 -13.89 -10.39
CA ARG A 3 -3.76 -15.13 -10.67
C ARG A 3 -2.25 -14.93 -10.64
N THR A 4 -1.81 -13.69 -10.51
CA THR A 4 -0.42 -13.27 -10.39
C THR A 4 -0.35 -11.93 -9.66
N THR A 5 0.85 -11.36 -9.54
CA THR A 5 1.09 -10.00 -9.03
C THR A 5 1.87 -9.19 -10.06
N ASN A 6 1.89 -7.87 -9.93
CA ASN A 6 2.69 -7.01 -10.80
C ASN A 6 4.19 -7.26 -10.69
N GLN A 7 4.64 -7.85 -9.59
CA GLN A 7 6.03 -8.14 -9.26
C GLN A 7 6.51 -9.49 -9.82
N ASP A 8 5.58 -10.34 -10.29
CA ASP A 8 5.89 -11.67 -10.80
C ASP A 8 6.54 -11.59 -12.19
N LEU A 9 7.86 -11.78 -12.23
CA LEU A 9 8.65 -11.76 -13.47
C LEU A 9 8.37 -12.96 -14.39
N TYR A 10 7.74 -14.00 -13.87
CA TYR A 10 7.47 -15.26 -14.57
C TYR A 10 6.00 -15.45 -14.93
N ALA A 11 5.18 -14.45 -14.66
CA ALA A 11 3.76 -14.49 -15.00
C ALA A 11 3.56 -14.74 -16.49
N SER A 12 2.58 -15.58 -16.83
CA SER A 12 2.17 -15.72 -18.21
C SER A 12 1.66 -14.38 -18.75
N LYS A 13 1.82 -14.12 -20.05
CA LYS A 13 1.29 -12.91 -20.70
C LYS A 13 -0.22 -12.73 -20.47
N ILE A 14 -0.96 -13.84 -20.38
CA ILE A 14 -2.41 -13.84 -20.17
C ILE A 14 -2.71 -13.41 -18.73
N ASP A 15 -2.01 -13.97 -17.72
CA ASP A 15 -2.25 -13.63 -16.33
C ASP A 15 -1.81 -12.21 -16.00
N ALA A 16 -0.66 -11.78 -16.53
CA ALA A 16 -0.19 -10.40 -16.41
C ALA A 16 -1.20 -9.39 -17.02
N ALA A 17 -1.72 -9.69 -18.19
CA ALA A 17 -2.75 -8.86 -18.84
C ALA A 17 -4.05 -8.81 -18.01
N LYS A 18 -4.47 -9.95 -17.44
CA LYS A 18 -5.66 -10.00 -16.58
C LYS A 18 -5.45 -9.26 -15.26
N MET A 19 -4.23 -9.25 -14.72
CA MET A 19 -3.91 -8.48 -13.53
C MET A 19 -4.06 -6.97 -13.76
N GLN A 20 -3.60 -6.47 -14.90
CA GLN A 20 -3.56 -5.03 -15.20
C GLN A 20 -4.81 -4.49 -15.90
N LYS A 21 -5.64 -5.36 -16.48
CA LYS A 21 -6.81 -4.97 -17.29
C LYS A 21 -8.10 -5.65 -16.86
N GLY A 22 -8.03 -6.48 -15.83
CA GLY A 22 -9.19 -7.20 -15.32
C GLY A 22 -9.95 -6.36 -14.29
N TRP A 23 -11.23 -6.63 -14.16
CA TRP A 23 -12.03 -6.01 -13.12
C TRP A 23 -11.67 -6.56 -11.75
N PHE A 24 -11.77 -5.73 -10.73
CA PHE A 24 -11.52 -6.13 -9.34
C PHE A 24 -12.49 -7.24 -8.91
N VAL A 25 -13.79 -7.00 -9.12
CA VAL A 25 -14.88 -7.97 -9.01
C VAL A 25 -15.87 -7.70 -10.13
N PRO A 26 -16.82 -8.61 -10.43
CA PRO A 26 -17.79 -8.43 -11.52
C PRO A 26 -18.62 -7.14 -11.45
N THR A 27 -18.78 -6.58 -10.26
CA THR A 27 -19.55 -5.35 -10.00
C THR A 27 -18.68 -4.08 -9.94
N MET A 28 -17.35 -4.21 -10.02
CA MET A 28 -16.39 -3.10 -9.99
C MET A 28 -15.50 -3.14 -11.23
N PRO A 29 -15.99 -2.60 -12.36
CA PRO A 29 -15.24 -2.56 -13.60
C PRO A 29 -14.02 -1.63 -13.48
N ASP A 30 -12.90 -2.07 -14.03
CA ASP A 30 -11.73 -1.22 -14.18
C ASP A 30 -11.89 -0.27 -15.37
N LEU A 31 -11.50 0.99 -15.18
CA LEU A 31 -11.48 1.97 -16.25
C LEU A 31 -10.28 1.73 -17.18
N ASN A 32 -10.43 1.98 -18.46
CA ASN A 32 -9.34 1.80 -19.41
C ASN A 32 -8.34 2.98 -19.38
N GLN A 33 -7.35 2.89 -18.49
CA GLN A 33 -6.33 3.92 -18.33
C GLN A 33 -5.37 4.01 -19.53
N GLN A 34 -5.38 3.03 -20.44
CA GLN A 34 -4.65 3.10 -21.72
C GLN A 34 -5.33 4.03 -22.73
N ASN A 35 -6.58 4.41 -22.51
CA ASN A 35 -7.25 5.46 -23.27
C ASN A 35 -6.69 6.83 -22.83
N PRO A 36 -6.06 7.61 -23.73
CA PRO A 36 -5.40 8.86 -23.34
C PRO A 36 -6.37 9.92 -22.79
N PHE A 37 -7.61 9.95 -23.27
CA PHE A 37 -8.62 10.86 -22.74
C PHE A 37 -9.04 10.49 -21.31
N MET A 38 -9.21 9.20 -21.03
CA MET A 38 -9.52 8.69 -19.71
C MET A 38 -8.34 8.97 -18.75
N ALA A 39 -7.11 8.67 -19.17
CA ALA A 39 -5.91 8.94 -18.38
C ALA A 39 -5.80 10.44 -18.02
N THR A 40 -5.97 11.32 -19.00
CA THR A 40 -5.96 12.77 -18.78
C THR A 40 -7.08 13.20 -17.82
N TYR A 41 -8.29 12.68 -18.02
CA TYR A 41 -9.41 12.99 -17.13
C TYR A 41 -9.12 12.61 -15.69
N LEU A 42 -8.61 11.41 -15.42
CA LEU A 42 -8.34 10.94 -14.07
C LEU A 42 -7.24 11.77 -13.37
N ILE A 43 -6.19 12.16 -14.10
CA ILE A 43 -5.15 13.05 -13.58
C ILE A 43 -5.74 14.42 -13.25
N GLN A 44 -6.43 15.04 -14.21
CA GLN A 44 -7.01 16.37 -14.03
C GLN A 44 -8.09 16.39 -12.95
N ASN A 45 -8.89 15.35 -12.82
CA ASN A 45 -9.86 15.20 -11.76
C ASN A 45 -9.21 15.18 -10.38
N SER A 46 -8.08 14.50 -10.23
CA SER A 46 -7.32 14.49 -8.96
C SER A 46 -6.78 15.89 -8.63
N ILE A 47 -6.18 16.57 -9.59
CA ILE A 47 -5.70 17.95 -9.44
C ILE A 47 -6.85 18.90 -9.07
N TRP A 48 -7.99 18.77 -9.75
CA TRP A 48 -9.19 19.58 -9.47
C TRP A 48 -9.66 19.40 -8.02
N TRP A 49 -9.66 18.17 -7.48
CA TRP A 49 -10.03 17.94 -6.09
C TRP A 49 -9.01 18.52 -5.11
N ILE A 50 -7.71 18.41 -5.41
CA ILE A 50 -6.65 19.01 -4.59
C ILE A 50 -6.87 20.52 -4.50
N GLU A 51 -7.08 21.18 -5.63
CA GLU A 51 -7.29 22.64 -5.68
C GLU A 51 -8.61 23.05 -5.01
N THR A 52 -9.69 22.35 -5.30
CA THR A 52 -11.04 22.72 -4.83
C THR A 52 -11.19 22.58 -3.33
N LEU A 53 -10.62 21.52 -2.74
CA LEU A 53 -10.74 21.21 -1.32
C LEU A 53 -9.49 21.53 -0.51
N HIS A 54 -8.43 22.02 -1.15
CA HIS A 54 -7.11 22.26 -0.53
C HIS A 54 -6.62 21.02 0.21
N LEU A 55 -6.62 19.87 -0.48
CA LEU A 55 -6.24 18.59 0.11
C LEU A 55 -4.75 18.58 0.48
N GLY A 56 -4.43 18.02 1.65
CA GLY A 56 -3.05 17.77 2.08
C GLY A 56 -2.48 16.44 1.61
N GLY A 57 -3.31 15.51 1.13
CA GLY A 57 -2.91 14.20 0.66
C GLY A 57 -4.05 13.40 0.03
N ILE A 58 -3.68 12.29 -0.61
CA ILE A 58 -4.60 11.32 -1.21
C ILE A 58 -4.25 9.92 -0.70
N ARG A 59 -5.25 9.18 -0.23
CA ARG A 59 -5.15 7.72 -0.15
C ARG A 59 -5.73 7.13 -1.42
N GLN A 60 -4.91 6.43 -2.19
CA GLN A 60 -5.33 5.76 -3.41
C GLN A 60 -5.65 4.29 -3.12
N ASP A 61 -6.92 4.00 -3.20
CA ASP A 61 -7.50 2.66 -3.04
C ASP A 61 -7.01 1.70 -4.12
N THR A 62 -6.85 0.40 -3.77
CA THR A 62 -6.53 -0.67 -4.73
C THR A 62 -5.39 -0.32 -5.70
N TYR A 63 -4.33 0.31 -5.22
CA TYR A 63 -3.23 0.85 -6.02
C TYR A 63 -2.61 -0.11 -7.06
N PRO A 64 -2.50 -1.44 -6.80
CA PRO A 64 -1.84 -2.36 -7.73
C PRO A 64 -2.72 -2.84 -8.89
N TYR A 65 -4.01 -2.52 -8.91
CA TYR A 65 -4.95 -3.11 -9.87
C TYR A 65 -5.11 -2.36 -11.18
N PRO A 66 -5.09 -1.01 -11.24
CA PRO A 66 -5.04 -0.27 -12.49
C PRO A 66 -3.73 -0.51 -13.25
N ASP A 67 -3.66 -0.04 -14.50
CA ASP A 67 -2.41 -0.08 -15.27
C ASP A 67 -1.27 0.60 -14.50
N LYS A 68 -0.23 -0.15 -14.16
CA LYS A 68 0.87 0.34 -13.31
C LYS A 68 1.63 1.52 -13.92
N HIS A 69 1.72 1.59 -15.26
CA HIS A 69 2.39 2.70 -15.94
C HIS A 69 1.54 3.97 -15.89
N PHE A 70 0.22 3.83 -15.99
CA PHE A 70 -0.69 4.93 -15.71
C PHE A 70 -0.54 5.41 -14.26
N MET A 71 -0.51 4.51 -13.28
CA MET A 71 -0.35 4.87 -11.86
C MET A 71 0.95 5.63 -11.60
N ALA A 72 2.05 5.21 -12.24
CA ALA A 72 3.31 5.96 -12.17
C ALA A 72 3.19 7.37 -12.77
N ASN A 73 2.51 7.50 -13.91
CA ASN A 73 2.30 8.80 -14.56
C ASN A 73 1.36 9.70 -13.77
N TRP A 74 0.30 9.14 -13.18
CA TRP A 74 -0.63 9.83 -12.30
C TRP A 74 0.09 10.39 -11.06
N ALA A 75 0.82 9.54 -10.34
CA ALA A 75 1.59 9.96 -9.18
C ALA A 75 2.66 11.00 -9.56
N LYS A 76 3.37 10.81 -10.70
CA LYS A 76 4.34 11.76 -11.21
C LYS A 76 3.72 13.13 -11.48
N ALA A 77 2.57 13.17 -12.14
CA ALA A 77 1.90 14.42 -12.47
C ALA A 77 1.55 15.22 -11.21
N ILE A 78 0.95 14.55 -10.20
CA ILE A 78 0.59 15.18 -8.93
C ILE A 78 1.86 15.65 -8.19
N MET A 79 2.86 14.79 -8.04
CA MET A 79 4.10 15.13 -7.31
C MET A 79 4.95 16.18 -8.01
N THR A 80 4.79 16.35 -9.32
CA THR A 80 5.46 17.44 -10.06
C THR A 80 4.77 18.78 -9.80
N GLU A 81 3.44 18.80 -9.77
CA GLU A 81 2.65 19.99 -9.49
C GLU A 81 2.71 20.40 -8.01
N TYR A 82 2.68 19.39 -7.11
CA TYR A 82 2.69 19.56 -5.65
C TYR A 82 3.82 18.75 -5.00
N PRO A 83 5.08 19.26 -4.99
CA PRO A 83 6.24 18.48 -4.52
C PRO A 83 6.18 18.05 -3.05
N ASN A 84 5.41 18.77 -2.22
CA ASN A 84 5.22 18.48 -0.79
C ASN A 84 3.92 17.73 -0.49
N PHE A 85 3.21 17.26 -1.51
CA PHE A 85 1.96 16.54 -1.34
C PHE A 85 2.21 15.10 -0.88
N SER A 86 1.27 14.52 -0.13
CA SER A 86 1.36 13.14 0.31
C SER A 86 0.41 12.24 -0.49
N ILE A 87 0.96 11.17 -1.07
CA ILE A 87 0.14 10.13 -1.68
C ILE A 87 0.47 8.82 -0.98
N VAL A 88 -0.54 8.17 -0.41
CA VAL A 88 -0.43 6.81 0.12
C VAL A 88 -1.21 5.84 -0.76
N GLY A 89 -0.55 4.80 -1.25
CA GLY A 89 -1.16 3.75 -2.05
C GLY A 89 -1.49 2.53 -1.21
N GLU A 90 -2.67 1.97 -1.44
CA GLU A 90 -3.05 0.73 -0.79
C GLU A 90 -2.59 -0.47 -1.62
N GLU A 91 -1.53 -1.13 -1.18
CA GLU A 91 -1.20 -2.52 -1.56
C GLU A 91 -1.52 -3.41 -0.37
N TRP A 92 -2.69 -4.07 -0.40
CA TRP A 92 -3.07 -5.00 0.66
C TRP A 92 -2.30 -6.31 0.51
N SER A 93 -1.13 -6.33 1.04
CA SER A 93 -0.29 -7.52 1.10
C SER A 93 0.44 -7.59 2.43
N TYR A 94 0.53 -8.78 3.00
CA TYR A 94 1.35 -9.05 4.18
C TYR A 94 2.81 -9.39 3.82
N ASN A 95 3.13 -9.41 2.52
CA ASN A 95 4.50 -9.59 2.04
C ASN A 95 5.15 -8.21 1.80
N PRO A 96 6.15 -7.82 2.61
CA PRO A 96 6.77 -6.52 2.50
C PRO A 96 7.46 -6.29 1.15
N LEU A 97 7.88 -7.34 0.44
CA LEU A 97 8.45 -7.21 -0.92
C LEU A 97 7.41 -6.72 -1.94
N LEU A 98 6.13 -7.09 -1.79
CA LEU A 98 5.07 -6.62 -2.68
C LEU A 98 4.74 -5.15 -2.38
N VAL A 99 4.74 -4.77 -1.11
CA VAL A 99 4.46 -3.40 -0.66
C VAL A 99 5.58 -2.45 -1.08
N SER A 100 6.85 -2.81 -0.83
CA SER A 100 8.01 -1.97 -1.15
C SER A 100 8.19 -1.70 -2.64
N TYR A 101 7.69 -2.58 -3.50
CA TYR A 101 7.74 -2.42 -4.97
C TYR A 101 7.17 -1.07 -5.44
N TRP A 102 6.14 -0.58 -4.76
CA TRP A 102 5.41 0.61 -5.15
C TRP A 102 6.01 1.92 -4.64
N GLN A 103 6.87 1.89 -3.62
CA GLN A 103 7.44 3.12 -3.09
C GLN A 103 8.43 3.75 -4.08
N ASN A 104 8.37 5.08 -4.19
CA ASN A 104 9.32 5.83 -5.01
C ASN A 104 10.76 5.56 -4.56
N GLY A 105 11.64 5.30 -5.52
CA GLY A 105 13.04 4.94 -5.26
C GLY A 105 13.31 3.43 -5.24
N SER A 106 12.28 2.57 -5.25
CA SER A 106 12.46 1.11 -5.32
C SER A 106 13.20 0.68 -6.59
N LYS A 107 14.19 -0.21 -6.42
CA LYS A 107 14.97 -0.77 -7.51
C LYS A 107 14.37 -2.08 -8.00
N ASN A 108 13.28 -1.97 -8.74
CA ASN A 108 12.53 -3.11 -9.26
C ASN A 108 13.25 -3.80 -10.41
N LYS A 109 13.28 -5.14 -10.40
CA LYS A 109 14.01 -5.94 -11.40
C LYS A 109 13.39 -5.87 -12.81
N ASP A 110 12.12 -5.54 -12.91
CA ASP A 110 11.42 -5.31 -14.19
C ASP A 110 11.61 -3.89 -14.73
N GLY A 111 12.39 -3.06 -14.02
CA GLY A 111 12.66 -1.67 -14.38
C GLY A 111 11.51 -0.71 -14.09
N TYR A 112 10.42 -1.16 -13.45
CA TYR A 112 9.32 -0.28 -13.07
C TYR A 112 9.80 0.78 -12.07
N ARG A 113 9.41 2.02 -12.32
CA ARG A 113 9.64 3.15 -11.43
C ARG A 113 8.33 3.77 -11.01
N SER A 114 8.12 3.85 -9.73
CA SER A 114 6.98 4.54 -9.14
C SER A 114 7.37 5.96 -8.72
N TYR A 115 6.37 6.83 -8.61
CA TYR A 115 6.47 8.15 -7.99
C TYR A 115 5.61 8.23 -6.72
N LEU A 116 5.12 7.10 -6.25
CA LEU A 116 4.31 7.00 -5.05
C LEU A 116 5.17 7.26 -3.81
N THR A 117 4.78 8.22 -2.99
CA THR A 117 5.57 8.61 -1.82
C THR A 117 5.47 7.59 -0.68
N SER A 118 4.28 7.05 -0.45
CA SER A 118 3.99 6.17 0.67
C SER A 118 3.11 4.99 0.27
N THR A 119 3.22 3.91 1.01
CA THR A 119 2.33 2.75 0.97
C THR A 119 1.82 2.42 2.38
N MET A 120 0.71 1.72 2.48
CA MET A 120 0.18 1.24 3.76
C MET A 120 0.97 0.03 4.24
N ASP A 121 1.39 0.05 5.50
CA ASP A 121 2.18 -1.04 6.10
C ASP A 121 1.29 -2.17 6.64
N PHE A 122 0.66 -2.90 5.74
CA PHE A 122 -0.10 -4.11 6.10
C PHE A 122 0.79 -5.20 6.73
N PRO A 123 2.07 -5.39 6.32
CA PRO A 123 2.96 -6.34 6.97
C PRO A 123 3.14 -6.05 8.47
N MET A 124 3.48 -4.80 8.83
CA MET A 124 3.69 -4.43 10.23
C MET A 124 2.37 -4.45 11.02
N GLN A 125 1.26 -4.01 10.41
CA GLN A 125 -0.05 -4.08 11.04
C GLN A 125 -0.41 -5.52 11.42
N GLN A 126 -0.16 -6.50 10.54
CA GLN A 126 -0.39 -7.90 10.85
C GLN A 126 0.56 -8.41 11.92
N ASN A 127 1.84 -8.04 11.84
CA ASN A 127 2.83 -8.44 12.84
C ASN A 127 2.47 -7.92 14.24
N ILE A 128 1.93 -6.71 14.37
CA ILE A 128 1.45 -6.17 15.64
C ILE A 128 0.30 -7.00 16.20
N VAL A 129 -0.69 -7.34 15.35
CA VAL A 129 -1.85 -8.15 15.77
C VAL A 129 -1.41 -9.54 16.21
N ASP A 130 -0.55 -10.19 15.41
CA ASP A 130 -0.06 -11.54 15.71
C ASP A 130 0.79 -11.54 16.99
N ALA A 131 1.73 -10.59 17.10
CA ALA A 131 2.62 -10.45 18.25
C ALA A 131 1.87 -10.31 19.59
N LEU A 132 0.74 -9.58 19.59
CA LEU A 132 -0.03 -9.31 20.80
C LEU A 132 -1.10 -10.37 21.10
N ASN A 133 -1.38 -11.26 20.16
CA ASN A 133 -2.34 -12.37 20.35
C ASN A 133 -1.66 -13.71 20.63
N GLU A 134 -0.38 -13.85 20.33
CA GLU A 134 0.35 -15.09 20.51
C GLU A 134 1.05 -15.16 21.87
N GLU A 135 1.14 -16.35 22.43
CA GLU A 135 2.03 -16.60 23.55
C GLU A 135 3.50 -16.56 23.11
N GLU A 136 4.35 -15.95 23.94
CA GLU A 136 5.79 -15.86 23.67
C GLU A 136 6.43 -17.22 23.50
N SER A 137 7.11 -17.40 22.36
CA SER A 137 7.92 -18.58 22.08
C SER A 137 9.04 -18.22 21.12
N TRP A 138 9.78 -19.23 20.61
CA TRP A 138 10.90 -19.02 19.70
C TRP A 138 10.55 -18.19 18.45
N ASP A 139 9.37 -18.39 17.87
CA ASP A 139 8.93 -17.83 16.59
C ASP A 139 7.59 -17.07 16.69
N LYS A 140 7.15 -16.75 17.91
CA LYS A 140 5.87 -16.12 18.20
C LYS A 140 5.99 -14.97 19.22
N GLY A 141 4.94 -14.18 19.29
CA GLY A 141 4.90 -13.04 20.18
C GLY A 141 5.70 -11.85 19.66
N LEU A 142 6.34 -11.11 20.53
CA LEU A 142 7.00 -9.84 20.17
C LEU A 142 8.15 -9.97 19.17
N VAL A 143 8.71 -11.16 18.97
CA VAL A 143 9.73 -11.40 17.95
C VAL A 143 9.26 -10.97 16.55
N LYS A 144 7.96 -11.07 16.26
CA LYS A 144 7.36 -10.66 14.98
C LYS A 144 7.50 -9.16 14.69
N ILE A 145 7.51 -8.33 15.75
CA ILE A 145 7.78 -6.89 15.60
C ILE A 145 9.23 -6.68 15.13
N TYR A 146 10.17 -7.36 15.75
CA TYR A 146 11.59 -7.25 15.36
C TYR A 146 11.86 -7.79 13.96
N GLU A 147 11.22 -8.89 13.56
CA GLU A 147 11.29 -9.42 12.20
C GLU A 147 10.66 -8.45 11.19
N GLY A 148 9.55 -7.81 11.57
CA GLY A 148 8.93 -6.75 10.75
C GLY A 148 9.88 -5.58 10.52
N LEU A 149 10.49 -5.06 11.57
CA LEU A 149 11.47 -3.97 11.49
C LEU A 149 12.74 -4.37 10.70
N ALA A 150 13.14 -5.65 10.79
CA ALA A 150 14.26 -6.15 10.00
C ALA A 150 14.01 -6.08 8.48
N ASN A 151 12.74 -5.96 8.03
CA ASN A 151 12.42 -5.76 6.63
C ASN A 151 12.54 -4.29 6.17
N ASP A 152 12.79 -3.33 7.04
CA ASP A 152 12.83 -1.91 6.69
C ASP A 152 13.90 -1.59 5.64
N PHE A 153 14.98 -2.39 5.57
CA PHE A 153 16.03 -2.20 4.57
C PHE A 153 15.57 -2.36 3.11
N ILE A 154 14.40 -2.99 2.88
CA ILE A 154 13.87 -3.15 1.52
C ILE A 154 13.12 -1.92 1.02
N TYR A 155 12.68 -1.06 1.93
CA TYR A 155 11.99 0.18 1.59
C TYR A 155 12.99 1.30 1.30
N PRO A 156 12.85 2.04 0.19
CA PRO A 156 13.69 3.20 -0.07
C PRO A 156 13.65 4.27 1.04
N SER A 157 12.48 4.42 1.65
CA SER A 157 12.25 5.34 2.77
C SER A 157 11.29 4.72 3.79
N PRO A 158 11.79 3.92 4.76
CA PRO A 158 10.94 3.27 5.77
C PRO A 158 10.05 4.25 6.55
N LYS A 159 10.59 5.42 6.90
CA LYS A 159 9.87 6.48 7.64
C LYS A 159 8.67 7.09 6.89
N ASP A 160 8.59 6.88 5.58
CA ASP A 160 7.50 7.37 4.74
C ASP A 160 6.43 6.28 4.50
N ILE A 161 6.56 5.10 5.13
CA ILE A 161 5.53 4.06 5.09
C ILE A 161 4.45 4.40 6.12
N MET A 162 3.18 4.30 5.72
CA MET A 162 2.08 4.60 6.62
C MET A 162 1.76 3.41 7.52
N ILE A 163 2.21 3.46 8.76
CA ILE A 163 1.80 2.51 9.80
C ILE A 163 0.38 2.82 10.28
N PHE A 164 -0.38 1.79 10.63
CA PHE A 164 -1.77 1.94 11.08
C PHE A 164 -2.21 0.75 11.95
N ALA A 165 -3.16 0.98 12.85
CA ALA A 165 -3.74 -0.06 13.69
C ALA A 165 -4.83 -0.85 12.94
N ASP A 166 -5.72 -0.14 12.31
CA ASP A 166 -6.85 -0.65 11.54
C ASP A 166 -7.32 0.39 10.52
N ASN A 167 -8.27 -0.01 9.66
CA ASN A 167 -8.94 0.86 8.72
C ASN A 167 -10.40 0.43 8.54
N HIS A 168 -11.10 1.03 7.56
CA HIS A 168 -12.52 0.74 7.28
C HIS A 168 -12.76 -0.66 6.68
N ASP A 169 -11.71 -1.33 6.17
CA ASP A 169 -11.78 -2.68 5.56
C ASP A 169 -11.37 -3.79 6.55
N LYS A 170 -10.83 -3.42 7.71
CA LYS A 170 -10.45 -4.36 8.77
C LYS A 170 -11.30 -4.14 10.02
N SER A 171 -11.47 -5.17 10.83
CA SER A 171 -12.02 -5.00 12.17
C SER A 171 -11.19 -4.01 12.97
N ARG A 172 -11.82 -3.29 13.90
CA ARG A 172 -11.09 -2.38 14.78
C ARG A 172 -10.02 -3.12 15.56
N ILE A 173 -8.90 -2.48 15.82
CA ILE A 173 -7.76 -3.09 16.53
C ILE A 173 -8.18 -3.72 17.85
N PHE A 174 -9.11 -3.10 18.57
CA PHE A 174 -9.67 -3.62 19.82
C PHE A 174 -10.30 -5.01 19.60
N THR A 175 -11.09 -5.17 18.53
CA THR A 175 -11.71 -6.46 18.18
C THR A 175 -10.66 -7.47 17.71
N GLN A 176 -9.66 -7.02 16.92
CA GLN A 176 -8.57 -7.89 16.46
C GLN A 176 -7.72 -8.44 17.63
N LEU A 177 -7.68 -7.72 18.73
CA LEU A 177 -6.95 -8.09 19.97
C LEU A 177 -7.90 -8.70 21.04
N HIS A 178 -9.00 -9.31 20.61
CA HIS A 178 -9.96 -10.00 21.48
C HIS A 178 -10.51 -9.11 22.62
N GLU A 179 -10.69 -7.83 22.34
CA GLU A 179 -11.21 -6.81 23.28
C GLU A 179 -10.31 -6.62 24.53
N ASN A 180 -9.03 -6.98 24.42
CA ASN A 180 -8.06 -6.79 25.46
C ASN A 180 -7.56 -5.34 25.50
N VAL A 181 -7.88 -4.62 26.56
CA VAL A 181 -7.54 -3.19 26.75
C VAL A 181 -6.02 -3.00 26.83
N GLU A 182 -5.29 -3.87 27.52
CA GLU A 182 -3.85 -3.71 27.71
C GLU A 182 -3.09 -3.97 26.40
N ASN A 183 -3.47 -5.01 25.65
CA ASN A 183 -2.91 -5.27 24.32
C ASN A 183 -3.23 -4.11 23.36
N THR A 184 -4.43 -3.52 23.45
CA THR A 184 -4.80 -2.37 22.61
C THR A 184 -3.93 -1.14 22.94
N LYS A 185 -3.69 -0.86 24.24
CA LYS A 185 -2.77 0.20 24.63
C LYS A 185 -1.35 -0.05 24.13
N MET A 186 -0.89 -1.31 24.20
CA MET A 186 0.43 -1.69 23.69
C MET A 186 0.53 -1.50 22.17
N ALA A 187 -0.49 -1.91 21.41
CA ALA A 187 -0.56 -1.67 19.97
C ALA A 187 -0.46 -0.17 19.64
N MET A 188 -1.20 0.67 20.36
CA MET A 188 -1.14 2.13 20.17
C MET A 188 0.22 2.70 20.55
N GLY A 189 0.83 2.17 21.62
CA GLY A 189 2.20 2.54 22.04
C GLY A 189 3.24 2.19 20.97
N LEU A 190 3.14 1.00 20.37
CA LEU A 190 3.99 0.57 19.26
C LEU A 190 3.86 1.51 18.05
N LEU A 191 2.63 1.84 17.63
CA LEU A 191 2.40 2.77 16.51
C LEU A 191 3.00 4.16 16.72
N LEU A 192 3.07 4.63 17.96
CA LEU A 192 3.66 5.93 18.32
C LEU A 192 5.20 5.87 18.45
N ALA A 193 5.75 4.67 18.62
CA ALA A 193 7.19 4.47 18.84
C ALA A 193 7.94 4.01 17.58
N LEU A 194 7.23 3.41 16.60
CA LEU A 194 7.82 2.98 15.35
C LEU A 194 8.12 4.17 14.43
N PRO A 195 9.14 4.06 13.56
CA PRO A 195 9.55 5.12 12.65
C PRO A 195 8.48 5.50 11.64
#